data_8bbeee6ab2dc995e5af91e46bbb8a0bf
#
_entry.id   8bbeee6ab2dc995e5af91e46bbb8a0bf
#
_cell.length_a   1.000
_cell.length_b   1.000
_cell.length_c   1.000
_cell.angle_alpha   90.00
_cell.angle_beta   90.00
_cell.angle_gamma   90.00
#
_symmetry.space_group_name_H-M   'P 1'
#
loop_
_entity.id
_entity.type
_entity.pdbx_description
1 polymer ?
#
loop_
_entity_poly.entity_id
_entity_poly.type
_entity_poly.pdbx_seq_one_letter_code
_entity_poly.pdbx_strand_id
1 'polypeptide(L)'
;DLRDLWYFISVIVIFLSLAHIVLLKRKFGNRRARYSMYTLATVVFIMVAVFSNMIGDRIPGRLDLTEGKMYTLSDATKKIVSELPETATVTLYASAELPSQVQPLLREVKDVLKDYQTFGKGKIFVAFKNPAGDIGVTEEMNKFNIQEVQFNVIGEGEYQVKKGYFGIGVLYKDKRESIPYIQDTGDLEYQLTSFIRQMSAASKKKIGFVSGLGTKNPYENYQLFGGELSKQFDLEQIDLTVPDALIQKKPDVLVLAGSDVILGEKEKAQVKEYLDKGGAAMVMADAVSIDEQTLFISESKETISDFLKEYGVSVDRKVLYDLKSNETIRFGDGPISYLLPYPFWARVFAVNNKVPPVLKINTIVMPWASPLHTDANVAQEKGLTITELFKTSKDGGAQDANFAALPSNEFSKDHLGVSTAAVSIVGQKPAEGAQGALRMVIVGDSDFLSDNYISESAENLSFGMEAFSWLGQEDSLASIRLKQAVERNLFFENSSQMSMVEYGNMALILLIPGVGGAVVLWRRRSLRKKEYQVR
;
A
#
# COMPACT_ATOMS: atom_id res chain seq x y z
N ASP A 1 3.60 21.01 5.12
CA ASP A 1 2.42 21.83 5.45
C ASP A 1 2.75 23.31 5.22
N LEU A 2 1.73 24.12 4.81
CA LEU A 2 1.89 25.57 4.67
C LEU A 2 2.34 26.23 5.99
N ARG A 3 1.95 25.67 7.13
CA ARG A 3 2.35 26.14 8.47
C ARG A 3 3.86 26.01 8.68
N ASP A 4 4.45 24.89 8.28
CA ASP A 4 5.90 24.68 8.40
C ASP A 4 6.66 25.64 7.47
N LEU A 5 6.18 25.81 6.25
CA LEU A 5 6.75 26.79 5.31
C LEU A 5 6.68 28.20 5.89
N TRP A 6 5.55 28.61 6.48
CA TRP A 6 5.36 29.90 7.11
C TRP A 6 6.30 30.10 8.31
N TYR A 7 6.48 29.04 9.13
CA TYR A 7 7.44 29.06 10.23
C TYR A 7 8.86 29.32 9.74
N PHE A 8 9.35 28.58 8.76
CA PHE A 8 10.70 28.77 8.21
C PHE A 8 10.87 30.14 7.57
N ILE A 9 9.89 30.61 6.80
CA ILE A 9 9.91 31.96 6.22
C ILE A 9 9.98 33.02 7.31
N SER A 10 9.18 32.92 8.35
CA SER A 10 9.16 33.88 9.45
C SER A 10 10.48 33.90 10.21
N VAL A 11 11.10 32.74 10.46
CA VAL A 11 12.43 32.64 11.07
C VAL A 11 13.50 33.32 10.21
N ILE A 12 13.52 33.05 8.91
CA ILE A 12 14.46 33.70 7.96
C ILE A 12 14.28 35.23 7.99
N VAL A 13 13.04 35.69 7.94
CA VAL A 13 12.71 37.12 7.95
C VAL A 13 13.12 37.78 9.28
N ILE A 14 12.94 37.10 10.42
CA ILE A 14 13.41 37.58 11.72
C ILE A 14 14.92 37.77 11.72
N PHE A 15 15.69 36.77 11.29
CA PHE A 15 17.15 36.87 11.25
C PHE A 15 17.65 37.95 10.28
N LEU A 16 17.02 38.05 9.10
CA LEU A 16 17.33 39.13 8.15
C LEU A 16 17.03 40.51 8.70
N SER A 17 15.93 40.64 9.45
CA SER A 17 15.54 41.90 10.10
C SER A 17 16.51 42.30 11.22
N LEU A 18 16.99 41.33 12.00
CA LEU A 18 18.04 41.55 13.00
C LEU A 18 19.36 41.99 12.37
N ALA A 19 19.78 41.29 11.30
CA ALA A 19 20.98 41.66 10.53
C ALA A 19 20.83 43.07 9.95
N HIS A 20 19.66 43.43 9.46
CA HIS A 20 19.36 44.75 8.92
C HIS A 20 19.52 45.88 9.97
N ILE A 21 19.05 45.66 11.21
CA ILE A 21 19.23 46.63 12.33
C ILE A 21 20.72 46.90 12.58
N VAL A 22 21.54 45.84 12.60
CA VAL A 22 22.98 45.99 12.82
C VAL A 22 23.63 46.80 11.72
N LEU A 23 23.21 46.66 10.47
CA LEU A 23 23.70 47.45 9.33
C LEU A 23 23.19 48.92 9.41
N LEU A 24 21.94 49.13 9.84
CA LEU A 24 21.36 50.47 10.05
C LEU A 24 22.09 51.25 11.15
N LYS A 25 22.63 50.61 12.18
CA LYS A 25 23.43 51.22 13.21
C LYS A 25 24.68 51.90 12.61
N ARG A 26 25.33 51.28 11.64
CA ARG A 26 26.48 51.87 10.94
C ARG A 26 26.09 53.08 10.08
N LYS A 27 24.87 53.08 9.49
CA LYS A 27 24.42 54.15 8.59
C LYS A 27 23.82 55.34 9.33
N PHE A 28 23.14 55.17 10.44
CA PHE A 28 22.38 56.18 11.16
C PHE A 28 22.85 56.40 12.60
N GLY A 29 24.06 55.93 12.98
CA GLY A 29 24.58 56.02 14.34
C GLY A 29 24.57 57.44 14.95
N ASN A 30 24.75 58.48 14.10
CA ASN A 30 24.70 59.88 14.51
C ASN A 30 23.28 60.49 14.53
N ARG A 31 22.22 59.77 14.08
CA ARG A 31 20.82 60.22 14.05
C ARG A 31 19.97 59.33 14.91
N ARG A 32 20.13 59.44 16.24
CA ARG A 32 19.50 58.57 17.25
C ARG A 32 17.98 58.38 17.05
N ALA A 33 17.22 59.45 16.77
CA ALA A 33 15.78 59.40 16.58
C ALA A 33 15.35 58.50 15.39
N ARG A 34 16.05 58.55 14.24
CA ARG A 34 15.77 57.67 13.08
C ARG A 34 16.15 56.23 13.34
N TYR A 35 17.26 56.00 14.01
CA TYR A 35 17.68 54.64 14.38
C TYR A 35 16.69 53.98 15.35
N SER A 36 16.26 54.70 16.38
CA SER A 36 15.28 54.18 17.34
C SER A 36 13.92 53.85 16.70
N MET A 37 13.47 54.67 15.73
CA MET A 37 12.24 54.40 14.98
C MET A 37 12.34 53.11 14.15
N TYR A 38 13.45 52.88 13.45
CA TYR A 38 13.66 51.65 12.71
C TYR A 38 13.79 50.42 13.62
N THR A 39 14.45 50.59 14.78
CA THR A 39 14.57 49.51 15.77
C THR A 39 13.19 49.15 16.33
N LEU A 40 12.37 50.16 16.69
CA LEU A 40 11.01 49.93 17.17
C LEU A 40 10.15 49.21 16.09
N ALA A 41 10.21 49.68 14.85
CA ALA A 41 9.47 49.08 13.74
C ALA A 41 9.87 47.59 13.53
N THR A 42 11.15 47.26 13.67
CA THR A 42 11.63 45.88 13.53
C THR A 42 11.20 45.02 14.73
N VAL A 43 11.23 45.56 15.95
CA VAL A 43 10.72 44.84 17.13
C VAL A 43 9.23 44.52 16.99
N VAL A 44 8.42 45.50 16.56
CA VAL A 44 6.99 45.30 16.29
C VAL A 44 6.80 44.25 15.18
N PHE A 45 7.59 44.31 14.11
CA PHE A 45 7.52 43.33 13.03
C PHE A 45 7.86 41.90 13.51
N ILE A 46 8.91 41.76 14.35
CA ILE A 46 9.26 40.44 14.95
C ILE A 46 8.12 39.96 15.85
N MET A 47 7.52 40.80 16.66
CA MET A 47 6.36 40.41 17.46
C MET A 47 5.18 39.96 16.60
N VAL A 48 4.87 40.63 15.50
CA VAL A 48 3.83 40.24 14.57
C VAL A 48 4.14 38.89 13.95
N ALA A 49 5.40 38.62 13.54
CA ALA A 49 5.83 37.33 12.99
C ALA A 49 5.65 36.20 14.04
N VAL A 50 6.03 36.41 15.27
CA VAL A 50 5.85 35.43 16.37
C VAL A 50 4.36 35.18 16.65
N PHE A 51 3.55 36.24 16.80
CA PHE A 51 2.10 36.08 16.99
C PHE A 51 1.42 35.39 15.80
N SER A 52 1.84 35.68 14.57
CA SER A 52 1.32 35.03 13.36
C SER A 52 1.56 33.53 13.41
N ASN A 53 2.73 33.07 13.88
CA ASN A 53 2.99 31.64 14.06
C ASN A 53 2.12 31.03 15.17
N MET A 54 1.94 31.72 16.29
CA MET A 54 1.08 31.25 17.41
C MET A 54 -0.41 31.14 17.00
N ILE A 55 -0.89 32.04 16.13
CA ILE A 55 -2.25 32.00 15.59
C ILE A 55 -2.38 30.90 14.52
N GLY A 56 -1.35 30.72 13.70
CA GLY A 56 -1.32 29.71 12.64
C GLY A 56 -1.62 28.30 13.13
N ASP A 57 -1.17 27.95 14.34
CA ASP A 57 -1.45 26.65 14.97
C ASP A 57 -2.93 26.46 15.38
N ARG A 58 -3.69 27.55 15.50
CA ARG A 58 -5.11 27.52 15.90
C ARG A 58 -6.09 27.59 14.73
N ILE A 59 -5.62 27.88 13.52
CA ILE A 59 -6.48 27.94 12.33
C ILE A 59 -6.79 26.52 11.90
N PRO A 60 -8.07 26.08 11.91
CA PRO A 60 -8.44 24.79 11.41
C PRO A 60 -8.29 24.75 9.89
N GLY A 61 -7.66 23.69 9.39
CA GLY A 61 -7.44 23.45 7.96
C GLY A 61 -5.96 23.39 7.62
N ARG A 62 -5.60 22.34 6.88
CA ARG A 62 -4.26 22.16 6.32
C ARG A 62 -4.30 22.49 4.84
N LEU A 63 -3.40 23.33 4.38
CA LEU A 63 -3.12 23.43 2.95
C LEU A 63 -2.05 22.39 2.63
N ASP A 64 -2.51 21.26 2.12
CA ASP A 64 -1.65 20.17 1.71
C ASP A 64 -1.05 20.50 0.32
N LEU A 65 0.25 20.77 0.31
CA LEU A 65 1.02 21.09 -0.90
C LEU A 65 1.70 19.85 -1.49
N THR A 66 1.49 18.66 -0.88
CA THR A 66 2.08 17.43 -1.40
C THR A 66 1.38 16.99 -2.67
N GLU A 67 2.15 16.39 -3.59
CA GLU A 67 1.59 15.76 -4.76
C GLU A 67 0.74 14.56 -4.30
N GLY A 68 -0.52 14.51 -4.70
CA GLY A 68 -1.48 13.50 -4.26
C GLY A 68 -2.21 13.83 -2.94
N LYS A 69 -1.99 14.98 -2.32
CA LYS A 69 -2.68 15.43 -1.08
C LYS A 69 -2.61 14.39 0.04
N MET A 70 -1.40 13.95 0.37
CA MET A 70 -1.13 12.83 1.28
C MET A 70 -1.61 13.07 2.72
N TYR A 71 -1.62 14.32 3.17
CA TYR A 71 -2.02 14.71 4.52
C TYR A 71 -3.47 15.21 4.63
N THR A 72 -4.27 15.09 3.57
CA THR A 72 -5.69 15.48 3.56
C THR A 72 -6.52 14.24 3.29
N LEU A 73 -7.60 14.01 4.02
CA LEU A 73 -8.49 12.87 3.77
C LEU A 73 -9.01 12.87 2.32
N SER A 74 -9.06 11.71 1.71
CA SER A 74 -9.62 11.51 0.37
C SER A 74 -11.11 11.86 0.33
N ASP A 75 -11.61 12.20 -0.82
CA ASP A 75 -13.04 12.49 -0.97
C ASP A 75 -13.92 11.24 -0.73
N ALA A 76 -13.38 10.06 -1.01
CA ALA A 76 -14.01 8.79 -0.66
C ALA A 76 -14.16 8.61 0.85
N THR A 77 -13.10 8.84 1.64
CA THR A 77 -13.17 8.80 3.11
C THR A 77 -14.19 9.82 3.64
N LYS A 78 -14.12 11.08 3.17
CA LYS A 78 -15.05 12.14 3.60
C LYS A 78 -16.50 11.74 3.34
N LYS A 79 -16.79 11.14 2.19
CA LYS A 79 -18.13 10.65 1.85
C LYS A 79 -18.54 9.52 2.80
N ILE A 80 -17.73 8.48 2.95
CA ILE A 80 -18.01 7.32 3.81
C ILE A 80 -18.32 7.77 5.25
N VAL A 81 -17.45 8.59 5.85
CA VAL A 81 -17.62 8.99 7.25
C VAL A 81 -18.77 9.96 7.48
N SER A 82 -19.12 10.78 6.48
CA SER A 82 -20.26 11.72 6.58
C SER A 82 -21.63 11.06 6.37
N GLU A 83 -21.67 9.91 5.68
CA GLU A 83 -22.89 9.16 5.38
C GLU A 83 -23.15 7.99 6.33
N LEU A 84 -22.37 7.85 7.41
CA LEU A 84 -22.58 6.79 8.40
C LEU A 84 -23.99 6.83 9.00
N PRO A 85 -24.69 5.68 9.10
CA PRO A 85 -25.99 5.63 9.75
C PRO A 85 -25.94 5.98 11.24
N GLU A 86 -24.92 5.47 11.93
CA GLU A 86 -24.71 5.63 13.38
C GLU A 86 -23.33 6.24 13.68
N THR A 87 -23.11 6.62 14.92
CA THR A 87 -21.84 7.22 15.35
C THR A 87 -20.78 6.14 15.56
N ALA A 88 -19.58 6.37 15.01
CA ALA A 88 -18.38 5.59 15.33
C ALA A 88 -17.50 6.34 16.32
N THR A 89 -16.93 5.62 17.28
CA THR A 89 -15.96 6.18 18.23
C THR A 89 -14.57 5.68 17.89
N VAL A 90 -13.64 6.59 17.68
CA VAL A 90 -12.22 6.30 17.41
C VAL A 90 -11.40 6.80 18.60
N THR A 91 -10.77 5.88 19.33
CA THR A 91 -9.98 6.21 20.52
C THR A 91 -8.50 5.98 20.26
N LEU A 92 -7.70 7.02 20.39
CA LEU A 92 -6.24 6.90 20.39
C LEU A 92 -5.75 6.65 21.83
N TYR A 93 -5.13 5.50 22.03
CA TYR A 93 -4.46 5.14 23.26
C TYR A 93 -2.97 5.45 23.12
N ALA A 94 -2.48 6.45 23.82
CA ALA A 94 -1.10 6.88 23.74
C ALA A 94 -0.55 7.24 25.14
N SER A 95 0.60 6.66 25.50
CA SER A 95 1.29 7.02 26.74
C SER A 95 1.73 8.48 26.71
N ALA A 96 1.65 9.18 27.86
CA ALA A 96 2.07 10.58 27.97
C ALA A 96 3.57 10.77 27.72
N GLU A 97 4.39 9.77 28.09
CA GLU A 97 5.85 9.81 28.01
C GLU A 97 6.39 9.01 26.81
N LEU A 98 5.81 9.20 25.64
CA LEU A 98 6.40 8.62 24.41
C LEU A 98 7.74 9.29 24.09
N PRO A 99 8.70 8.52 23.51
CA PRO A 99 9.98 9.04 23.08
C PRO A 99 9.86 10.24 22.14
N SER A 100 10.84 11.16 22.19
CA SER A 100 10.86 12.34 21.31
C SER A 100 10.78 12.00 19.82
N GLN A 101 11.33 10.84 19.43
CA GLN A 101 11.30 10.33 18.05
C GLN A 101 9.87 9.97 17.58
N VAL A 102 8.97 9.60 18.50
CA VAL A 102 7.57 9.23 18.21
C VAL A 102 6.63 10.44 18.26
N GLN A 103 7.05 11.55 18.86
CA GLN A 103 6.21 12.75 19.02
C GLN A 103 5.72 13.35 17.69
N PRO A 104 6.53 13.41 16.60
CA PRO A 104 6.03 13.85 15.29
C PRO A 104 4.90 12.96 14.79
N LEU A 105 5.07 11.63 14.86
CA LEU A 105 4.08 10.64 14.44
C LEU A 105 2.80 10.75 15.27
N LEU A 106 2.91 10.93 16.60
CA LEU A 106 1.75 11.16 17.48
C LEU A 106 0.96 12.40 17.05
N ARG A 107 1.64 13.48 16.66
CA ARG A 107 1.00 14.72 16.17
C ARG A 107 0.26 14.47 14.87
N GLU A 108 0.90 13.80 13.91
CA GLU A 108 0.27 13.46 12.63
C GLU A 108 -0.98 12.61 12.82
N VAL A 109 -0.91 11.55 13.64
CA VAL A 109 -2.06 10.70 13.96
C VAL A 109 -3.19 11.52 14.57
N LYS A 110 -2.90 12.39 15.54
CA LYS A 110 -3.91 13.28 16.14
C LYS A 110 -4.57 14.20 15.12
N ASP A 111 -3.80 14.69 14.17
CA ASP A 111 -4.31 15.57 13.13
C ASP A 111 -5.20 14.80 12.15
N VAL A 112 -4.82 13.61 11.71
CA VAL A 112 -5.67 12.73 10.88
C VAL A 112 -6.99 12.42 11.61
N LEU A 113 -6.95 12.07 12.89
CA LEU A 113 -8.15 11.78 13.66
C LEU A 113 -9.07 13.00 13.81
N LYS A 114 -8.52 14.20 13.98
CA LYS A 114 -9.30 15.45 13.97
C LYS A 114 -9.99 15.70 12.63
N ASP A 115 -9.30 15.37 11.52
CA ASP A 115 -9.90 15.46 10.19
C ASP A 115 -11.09 14.49 10.06
N TYR A 116 -10.96 13.25 10.55
CA TYR A 116 -12.09 12.31 10.62
C TYR A 116 -13.28 12.87 11.42
N GLN A 117 -13.01 13.49 12.56
CA GLN A 117 -14.05 14.13 13.37
C GLN A 117 -14.72 15.29 12.63
N THR A 118 -13.92 16.12 11.96
CA THR A 118 -14.39 17.30 11.24
C THR A 118 -15.27 16.91 10.03
N PHE A 119 -14.77 16.01 9.19
CA PHE A 119 -15.48 15.56 7.99
C PHE A 119 -16.60 14.56 8.29
N GLY A 120 -16.55 13.90 9.44
CA GLY A 120 -17.61 13.01 9.91
C GLY A 120 -18.91 13.69 10.30
N LYS A 121 -18.95 15.04 10.35
CA LYS A 121 -20.17 15.84 10.62
C LYS A 121 -20.98 15.34 11.82
N GLY A 122 -20.30 15.01 12.92
CA GLY A 122 -20.92 14.46 14.14
C GLY A 122 -21.16 12.94 14.12
N LYS A 123 -20.77 12.24 13.04
CA LYS A 123 -20.84 10.78 12.95
C LYS A 123 -19.56 10.10 13.45
N ILE A 124 -18.47 10.82 13.58
CA ILE A 124 -17.21 10.33 14.14
C ILE A 124 -16.91 11.09 15.42
N PHE A 125 -16.76 10.35 16.51
CA PHE A 125 -16.31 10.87 17.80
C PHE A 125 -14.88 10.41 18.06
N VAL A 126 -13.97 11.35 18.31
CA VAL A 126 -12.55 11.05 18.57
C VAL A 126 -12.23 11.29 20.05
N ALA A 127 -11.61 10.30 20.69
CA ALA A 127 -11.12 10.39 22.06
C ALA A 127 -9.61 10.14 22.12
N PHE A 128 -8.94 10.82 23.07
CA PHE A 128 -7.52 10.62 23.35
C PHE A 128 -7.38 10.16 24.79
N LYS A 129 -6.81 8.97 25.02
CA LYS A 129 -6.69 8.37 26.34
C LYS A 129 -5.25 7.97 26.63
N ASN A 130 -4.82 8.24 27.85
CA ASN A 130 -3.53 7.76 28.36
C ASN A 130 -3.79 6.56 29.28
N PRO A 131 -3.29 5.37 28.95
CA PRO A 131 -3.49 4.18 29.76
C PRO A 131 -2.71 4.18 31.07
N ALA A 132 -1.66 5.00 31.18
CA ALA A 132 -0.77 4.99 32.35
C ALA A 132 -1.51 5.47 33.61
N GLY A 133 -1.66 4.55 34.57
CA GLY A 133 -2.25 4.86 35.89
C GLY A 133 -3.78 4.84 35.96
N ASP A 134 -4.49 4.58 34.86
CA ASP A 134 -5.95 4.43 34.84
C ASP A 134 -6.38 3.00 34.51
N ILE A 135 -6.86 2.27 35.51
CA ILE A 135 -7.29 0.87 35.39
C ILE A 135 -8.45 0.76 34.38
N GLY A 136 -9.40 1.69 34.40
CA GLY A 136 -10.56 1.65 33.50
C GLY A 136 -10.16 1.84 32.04
N VAL A 137 -9.21 2.73 31.76
CA VAL A 137 -8.66 2.91 30.41
C VAL A 137 -7.87 1.69 29.97
N THR A 138 -7.13 1.06 30.88
CA THR A 138 -6.37 -0.16 30.57
C THR A 138 -7.30 -1.34 30.25
N GLU A 139 -8.38 -1.51 31.02
CA GLU A 139 -9.38 -2.55 30.73
C GLU A 139 -10.10 -2.31 29.40
N GLU A 140 -10.44 -1.05 29.10
CA GLU A 140 -11.03 -0.69 27.83
C GLU A 140 -10.07 -0.98 26.67
N MET A 141 -8.81 -0.59 26.78
CA MET A 141 -7.76 -0.82 25.81
C MET A 141 -7.51 -2.32 25.54
N ASN A 142 -7.54 -3.15 26.58
CA ASN A 142 -7.37 -4.59 26.45
C ASN A 142 -8.46 -5.24 25.59
N LYS A 143 -9.70 -4.67 25.57
CA LYS A 143 -10.78 -5.14 24.70
C LYS A 143 -10.50 -4.90 23.21
N PHE A 144 -9.52 -4.07 22.90
CA PHE A 144 -9.04 -3.78 21.56
C PHE A 144 -7.71 -4.49 21.24
N ASN A 145 -7.22 -5.39 22.11
CA ASN A 145 -5.92 -6.07 21.96
C ASN A 145 -4.73 -5.12 21.72
N ILE A 146 -4.80 -3.89 22.24
CA ILE A 146 -3.69 -2.95 22.16
C ILE A 146 -2.69 -3.30 23.27
N GLN A 147 -1.48 -3.64 22.86
CA GLN A 147 -0.44 -4.14 23.76
C GLN A 147 0.63 -3.08 24.04
N GLU A 148 1.36 -3.28 25.12
CA GLU A 148 2.54 -2.47 25.45
C GLU A 148 3.66 -2.73 24.44
N VAL A 149 4.22 -1.66 23.89
CA VAL A 149 5.30 -1.70 22.91
C VAL A 149 6.59 -1.18 23.52
N GLN A 150 7.72 -1.75 23.12
CA GLN A 150 9.04 -1.32 23.51
C GLN A 150 9.62 -0.38 22.44
N PHE A 151 10.02 0.81 22.87
CA PHE A 151 10.70 1.78 22.03
C PHE A 151 12.18 1.82 22.36
N ASN A 152 13.02 1.47 21.40
CA ASN A 152 14.46 1.59 21.52
C ASN A 152 14.87 3.05 21.28
N VAL A 153 15.38 3.71 22.30
CA VAL A 153 15.78 5.12 22.25
C VAL A 153 17.28 5.23 22.45
N ILE A 154 17.94 5.93 21.56
CA ILE A 154 19.34 6.31 21.73
C ILE A 154 19.34 7.69 22.41
N GLY A 155 19.62 7.73 23.72
CA GLY A 155 19.77 8.97 24.49
C GLY A 155 21.20 9.12 24.98
N GLU A 156 21.79 10.30 24.84
CA GLU A 156 23.11 10.72 25.38
C GLU A 156 24.22 9.63 25.42
N GLY A 157 24.22 8.69 24.43
CA GLY A 157 25.21 7.61 24.33
C GLY A 157 24.80 6.28 24.97
N GLU A 158 23.60 6.16 25.53
CA GLU A 158 23.07 4.91 26.07
C GLU A 158 21.82 4.44 25.36
N TYR A 159 21.70 3.11 25.18
CA TYR A 159 20.47 2.49 24.73
C TYR A 159 19.47 2.42 25.88
N GLN A 160 18.36 3.15 25.77
CA GLN A 160 17.26 3.05 26.71
C GLN A 160 16.06 2.36 26.03
N VAL A 161 15.46 1.40 26.71
CA VAL A 161 14.20 0.78 26.30
C VAL A 161 13.09 1.46 27.08
N LYS A 162 12.24 2.23 26.40
CA LYS A 162 11.02 2.80 26.98
C LYS A 162 9.83 1.95 26.57
N LYS A 163 8.96 1.66 27.52
CA LYS A 163 7.71 0.95 27.28
C LYS A 163 6.55 1.96 27.21
N GLY A 164 5.57 1.67 26.36
CA GLY A 164 4.41 2.51 26.25
C GLY A 164 3.37 1.99 25.28
N TYR A 165 2.27 2.69 25.18
CA TYR A 165 1.16 2.34 24.31
C TYR A 165 1.04 3.35 23.18
N PHE A 166 0.78 2.89 21.96
CA PHE A 166 0.50 3.77 20.83
C PHE A 166 -0.34 3.03 19.78
N GLY A 167 -1.64 2.98 20.00
CA GLY A 167 -2.59 2.26 19.15
C GLY A 167 -3.95 2.95 19.08
N ILE A 168 -4.80 2.50 18.18
CA ILE A 168 -6.16 3.02 17.97
C ILE A 168 -7.18 1.91 18.13
N GLY A 169 -8.25 2.17 18.89
CA GLY A 169 -9.45 1.37 18.92
C GLY A 169 -10.59 2.06 18.19
N VAL A 170 -11.35 1.32 17.40
CA VAL A 170 -12.55 1.79 16.69
C VAL A 170 -13.75 1.01 17.18
N LEU A 171 -14.78 1.70 17.63
CA LEU A 171 -16.04 1.12 18.09
C LEU A 171 -17.19 1.65 17.23
N TYR A 172 -17.96 0.74 16.66
CA TYR A 172 -19.20 1.06 15.95
C TYR A 172 -20.30 0.10 16.40
N LYS A 173 -21.29 0.61 17.13
CA LYS A 173 -22.25 -0.22 17.85
C LYS A 173 -21.53 -1.21 18.79
N ASP A 174 -21.73 -2.51 18.57
CA ASP A 174 -21.09 -3.58 19.36
C ASP A 174 -19.84 -4.15 18.69
N LYS A 175 -19.52 -3.71 17.46
CA LYS A 175 -18.35 -4.17 16.70
C LYS A 175 -17.11 -3.37 17.10
N ARG A 176 -15.97 -4.04 17.21
CA ARG A 176 -14.68 -3.46 17.58
C ARG A 176 -13.63 -3.88 16.59
N GLU A 177 -12.82 -2.91 16.17
CA GLU A 177 -11.62 -3.09 15.39
C GLU A 177 -10.49 -2.28 16.00
N SER A 178 -9.24 -2.64 15.72
CA SER A 178 -8.11 -1.91 16.28
C SER A 178 -6.88 -1.91 15.37
N ILE A 179 -6.08 -0.89 15.56
CA ILE A 179 -4.67 -0.84 15.13
C ILE A 179 -3.85 -1.01 16.42
N PRO A 180 -3.34 -2.21 16.73
CA PRO A 180 -2.67 -2.47 18.00
C PRO A 180 -1.44 -1.62 18.23
N TYR A 181 -0.72 -1.28 17.14
CA TYR A 181 0.46 -0.42 17.16
C TYR A 181 0.56 0.38 15.85
N ILE A 182 0.81 1.68 15.98
CA ILE A 182 0.95 2.58 14.85
C ILE A 182 2.44 2.79 14.57
N GLN A 183 2.90 2.33 13.40
CA GLN A 183 4.29 2.50 12.97
C GLN A 183 4.48 3.74 12.09
N ASP A 184 3.51 4.05 11.25
CA ASP A 184 3.48 5.21 10.36
C ASP A 184 2.04 5.64 10.08
N THR A 185 1.86 6.76 9.39
CA THR A 185 0.54 7.29 9.00
C THR A 185 0.13 6.96 7.57
N GLY A 186 1.00 6.30 6.81
CA GLY A 186 0.78 6.05 5.38
C GLY A 186 -0.50 5.25 5.11
N ASP A 187 -0.75 4.22 5.91
CA ASP A 187 -1.93 3.35 5.77
C ASP A 187 -3.09 3.72 6.68
N LEU A 188 -2.91 4.71 7.56
CA LEU A 188 -3.87 5.00 8.63
C LEU A 188 -5.26 5.36 8.10
N GLU A 189 -5.33 6.19 7.06
CA GLU A 189 -6.59 6.55 6.42
C GLU A 189 -7.30 5.32 5.85
N TYR A 190 -6.57 4.48 5.15
CA TYR A 190 -7.14 3.27 4.58
C TYR A 190 -7.65 2.29 5.64
N GLN A 191 -6.84 2.00 6.66
CA GLN A 191 -7.22 1.06 7.73
C GLN A 191 -8.45 1.56 8.48
N LEU A 192 -8.46 2.80 8.94
CA LEU A 192 -9.59 3.36 9.68
C LEU A 192 -10.88 3.39 8.83
N THR A 193 -10.78 3.83 7.58
CA THR A 193 -11.96 3.91 6.71
C THR A 193 -12.48 2.51 6.37
N SER A 194 -11.59 1.54 6.17
CA SER A 194 -11.96 0.13 5.94
C SER A 194 -12.67 -0.46 7.15
N PHE A 195 -12.16 -0.24 8.36
CA PHE A 195 -12.82 -0.70 9.60
C PHE A 195 -14.20 -0.07 9.75
N ILE A 196 -14.31 1.23 9.61
CA ILE A 196 -15.58 1.95 9.71
C ILE A 196 -16.57 1.42 8.66
N ARG A 197 -16.14 1.23 7.42
CA ARG A 197 -16.97 0.72 6.33
C ARG A 197 -17.42 -0.71 6.59
N GLN A 198 -16.50 -1.60 6.98
CA GLN A 198 -16.78 -3.00 7.28
C GLN A 198 -17.75 -3.13 8.46
N MET A 199 -17.55 -2.39 9.55
CA MET A 199 -18.43 -2.42 10.71
C MET A 199 -19.81 -1.82 10.41
N SER A 200 -19.90 -0.80 9.55
CA SER A 200 -21.15 -0.15 9.15
C SER A 200 -21.94 -0.95 8.11
N ALA A 201 -21.31 -1.87 7.40
CA ALA A 201 -21.97 -2.74 6.44
C ALA A 201 -23.02 -3.63 7.13
N ALA A 202 -24.17 -3.79 6.49
CA ALA A 202 -25.27 -4.61 7.01
C ALA A 202 -24.93 -6.11 7.02
N SER A 203 -24.07 -6.56 6.09
CA SER A 203 -23.57 -7.94 5.97
C SER A 203 -22.13 -7.92 5.50
N LYS A 204 -21.38 -9.00 5.82
CA LYS A 204 -20.07 -9.24 5.20
C LYS A 204 -20.28 -9.48 3.72
N LYS A 205 -19.24 -9.15 2.93
CA LYS A 205 -19.21 -9.50 1.52
C LYS A 205 -19.04 -10.99 1.34
N LYS A 206 -19.65 -11.53 0.27
CA LYS A 206 -19.69 -12.96 -0.01
C LYS A 206 -18.61 -13.36 -0.99
N ILE A 207 -17.81 -14.35 -0.61
CA ILE A 207 -16.87 -15.00 -1.50
C ILE A 207 -17.40 -16.38 -1.87
N GLY A 208 -17.69 -16.58 -3.15
CA GLY A 208 -18.18 -17.82 -3.70
C GLY A 208 -17.05 -18.67 -4.27
N PHE A 209 -16.70 -19.75 -3.60
CA PHE A 209 -15.80 -20.76 -4.14
C PHE A 209 -16.59 -21.71 -5.03
N VAL A 210 -16.18 -21.82 -6.29
CA VAL A 210 -16.76 -22.84 -7.18
C VAL A 210 -16.49 -24.21 -6.59
N SER A 211 -17.52 -25.05 -6.51
CA SER A 211 -17.43 -26.39 -5.95
C SER A 211 -17.76 -27.45 -7.00
N GLY A 212 -17.28 -28.65 -6.79
CA GLY A 212 -17.33 -29.69 -7.81
C GLY A 212 -16.36 -29.37 -8.97
N LEU A 213 -16.50 -30.02 -10.09
CA LEU A 213 -15.72 -29.75 -11.32
C LEU A 213 -14.19 -29.85 -11.13
N GLY A 214 -13.71 -30.52 -10.10
CA GLY A 214 -12.26 -30.63 -9.79
C GLY A 214 -11.66 -29.40 -9.10
N THR A 215 -12.47 -28.50 -8.55
CA THR A 215 -11.98 -27.28 -7.90
C THR A 215 -11.48 -27.53 -6.46
N LYS A 216 -10.46 -26.77 -6.05
CA LYS A 216 -10.02 -26.65 -4.66
C LYS A 216 -10.97 -25.69 -3.89
N ASN A 217 -11.17 -25.97 -2.61
CA ASN A 217 -12.12 -25.21 -1.78
C ASN A 217 -11.59 -24.91 -0.36
N PRO A 218 -12.20 -23.94 0.37
CA PRO A 218 -11.71 -23.49 1.67
C PRO A 218 -11.88 -24.52 2.80
N TYR A 219 -12.64 -25.59 2.60
CA TYR A 219 -12.91 -26.57 3.64
C TYR A 219 -12.01 -27.81 3.57
N GLU A 220 -11.33 -28.01 2.46
CA GLU A 220 -10.50 -29.19 2.20
C GLU A 220 -9.04 -28.81 1.90
N ASN A 221 -8.83 -27.81 1.05
CA ASN A 221 -7.50 -27.47 0.53
C ASN A 221 -6.93 -26.19 1.11
N TYR A 222 -7.80 -25.25 1.55
CA TYR A 222 -7.43 -23.91 2.02
C TYR A 222 -8.00 -23.63 3.42
N GLN A 223 -7.91 -24.59 4.36
CA GLN A 223 -8.53 -24.45 5.69
C GLN A 223 -7.90 -23.29 6.49
N LEU A 224 -6.57 -23.18 6.47
CA LEU A 224 -5.85 -22.08 7.14
C LEU A 224 -6.21 -20.74 6.51
N PHE A 225 -6.12 -20.65 5.19
CA PHE A 225 -6.46 -19.43 4.45
C PHE A 225 -7.94 -19.07 4.60
N GLY A 226 -8.85 -20.05 4.43
CA GLY A 226 -10.29 -19.89 4.60
C GLY A 226 -10.67 -19.44 6.01
N GLY A 227 -9.97 -19.95 7.03
CA GLY A 227 -10.13 -19.52 8.41
C GLY A 227 -9.83 -18.03 8.61
N GLU A 228 -8.73 -17.52 8.05
CA GLU A 228 -8.41 -16.09 8.08
C GLU A 228 -9.39 -15.26 7.24
N LEU A 229 -9.72 -15.73 6.04
CA LEU A 229 -10.64 -15.05 5.13
C LEU A 229 -12.05 -14.93 5.73
N SER A 230 -12.54 -15.96 6.44
CA SER A 230 -13.86 -15.98 7.09
C SER A 230 -14.04 -14.93 8.21
N LYS A 231 -12.93 -14.42 8.76
CA LYS A 231 -12.99 -13.32 9.73
C LYS A 231 -13.56 -12.05 9.09
N GLN A 232 -13.27 -11.81 7.79
CA GLN A 232 -13.66 -10.61 7.07
C GLN A 232 -14.81 -10.80 6.09
N PHE A 233 -15.00 -12.02 5.55
CA PHE A 233 -15.94 -12.34 4.48
C PHE A 233 -16.84 -13.50 4.86
N ASP A 234 -18.00 -13.60 4.20
CA ASP A 234 -18.86 -14.79 4.26
C ASP A 234 -18.44 -15.71 3.10
N LEU A 235 -17.99 -16.92 3.45
CA LEU A 235 -17.56 -17.92 2.46
C LEU A 235 -18.72 -18.85 2.13
N GLU A 236 -18.97 -19.07 0.84
CA GLU A 236 -19.96 -20.03 0.37
C GLU A 236 -19.41 -20.85 -0.80
N GLN A 237 -19.94 -22.07 -0.95
CA GLN A 237 -19.69 -22.90 -2.11
C GLN A 237 -20.75 -22.66 -3.18
N ILE A 238 -20.34 -22.62 -4.44
CA ILE A 238 -21.19 -22.39 -5.58
C ILE A 238 -21.00 -23.51 -6.60
N ASP A 239 -22.05 -24.30 -6.79
CA ASP A 239 -22.11 -25.35 -7.79
C ASP A 239 -22.61 -24.75 -9.13
N LEU A 240 -21.67 -24.59 -10.08
CA LEU A 240 -21.97 -24.03 -11.40
C LEU A 240 -22.78 -24.98 -12.31
N THR A 241 -22.93 -26.26 -11.93
CA THR A 241 -23.81 -27.19 -12.68
C THR A 241 -25.27 -26.86 -12.48
N VAL A 242 -25.58 -26.12 -11.39
CA VAL A 242 -26.93 -25.59 -11.14
C VAL A 242 -27.17 -24.38 -12.06
N PRO A 243 -28.28 -24.35 -12.82
CA PRO A 243 -28.63 -23.22 -13.65
C PRO A 243 -28.78 -21.93 -12.81
N ASP A 244 -28.23 -20.83 -13.33
CA ASP A 244 -28.30 -19.50 -12.73
C ASP A 244 -27.73 -19.41 -11.30
N ALA A 245 -26.82 -20.31 -10.92
CA ALA A 245 -26.23 -20.37 -9.58
C ALA A 245 -25.62 -19.03 -9.16
N LEU A 246 -24.90 -18.34 -10.04
CA LEU A 246 -24.28 -17.04 -9.77
C LEU A 246 -25.33 -15.92 -9.63
N ILE A 247 -26.45 -16.01 -10.35
CA ILE A 247 -27.56 -15.04 -10.22
C ILE A 247 -28.30 -15.23 -8.89
N GLN A 248 -28.45 -16.49 -8.45
CA GLN A 248 -29.14 -16.82 -7.18
C GLN A 248 -28.27 -16.48 -5.96
N LYS A 249 -27.00 -16.86 -5.97
CA LYS A 249 -26.06 -16.68 -4.85
C LYS A 249 -25.51 -15.28 -4.74
N LYS A 250 -25.28 -14.61 -5.88
CA LYS A 250 -24.75 -13.25 -6.00
C LYS A 250 -23.47 -13.05 -5.17
N PRO A 251 -22.39 -13.81 -5.44
CA PRO A 251 -21.13 -13.59 -4.75
C PRO A 251 -20.57 -12.20 -5.13
N ASP A 252 -19.92 -11.53 -4.18
CA ASP A 252 -19.15 -10.31 -4.47
C ASP A 252 -17.83 -10.65 -5.16
N VAL A 253 -17.24 -11.82 -4.85
CA VAL A 253 -16.03 -12.35 -5.48
C VAL A 253 -16.22 -13.83 -5.80
N LEU A 254 -15.93 -14.23 -7.02
CA LEU A 254 -15.94 -15.64 -7.46
C LEU A 254 -14.52 -16.20 -7.39
N VAL A 255 -14.36 -17.44 -6.93
CA VAL A 255 -13.06 -18.14 -6.88
C VAL A 255 -13.11 -19.39 -7.74
N LEU A 256 -12.15 -19.46 -8.67
CA LEU A 256 -11.89 -20.61 -9.52
C LEU A 256 -10.44 -21.07 -9.26
N ALA A 257 -10.25 -22.26 -8.72
CA ALA A 257 -8.91 -22.73 -8.34
C ALA A 257 -8.74 -24.23 -8.57
N GLY A 258 -7.61 -24.62 -9.15
CA GLY A 258 -7.19 -26.01 -9.27
C GLY A 258 -6.70 -26.42 -10.65
N SER A 259 -6.06 -27.60 -10.69
CA SER A 259 -5.48 -28.21 -11.89
C SER A 259 -6.46 -29.10 -12.68
N ASP A 260 -7.57 -29.48 -12.10
CA ASP A 260 -8.53 -30.42 -12.71
C ASP A 260 -9.89 -29.76 -13.03
N VAL A 261 -9.94 -28.43 -13.05
CA VAL A 261 -11.17 -27.67 -13.24
C VAL A 261 -11.65 -27.74 -14.69
N ILE A 262 -12.71 -28.50 -14.93
CA ILE A 262 -13.31 -28.64 -16.26
C ILE A 262 -14.65 -27.87 -16.29
N LEU A 263 -14.63 -26.70 -16.92
CA LEU A 263 -15.83 -25.90 -17.18
C LEU A 263 -16.43 -26.31 -18.54
N GLY A 264 -17.67 -26.76 -18.54
CA GLY A 264 -18.45 -26.92 -19.76
C GLY A 264 -18.95 -25.58 -20.31
N GLU A 265 -19.57 -25.59 -21.46
CA GLU A 265 -20.02 -24.37 -22.12
C GLU A 265 -21.09 -23.61 -21.31
N LYS A 266 -21.90 -24.30 -20.52
CA LYS A 266 -22.92 -23.67 -19.65
C LYS A 266 -22.29 -22.98 -18.44
N GLU A 267 -21.32 -23.62 -17.82
CA GLU A 267 -20.56 -23.08 -16.69
C GLU A 267 -19.74 -21.87 -17.13
N LYS A 268 -19.05 -21.95 -18.27
CA LYS A 268 -18.34 -20.83 -18.89
C LYS A 268 -19.28 -19.64 -19.17
N ALA A 269 -20.47 -19.91 -19.71
CA ALA A 269 -21.45 -18.87 -19.98
C ALA A 269 -21.92 -18.15 -18.70
N GLN A 270 -22.16 -18.88 -17.61
CA GLN A 270 -22.52 -18.28 -16.31
C GLN A 270 -21.39 -17.39 -15.77
N VAL A 271 -20.15 -17.89 -15.80
CA VAL A 271 -18.98 -17.12 -15.33
C VAL A 271 -18.78 -15.88 -16.20
N LYS A 272 -18.90 -16.00 -17.52
CA LYS A 272 -18.80 -14.89 -18.45
C LYS A 272 -19.86 -13.82 -18.16
N GLU A 273 -21.13 -14.22 -18.02
CA GLU A 273 -22.23 -13.29 -17.71
C GLU A 273 -22.00 -12.55 -16.39
N TYR A 274 -21.48 -13.25 -15.39
CA TYR A 274 -21.13 -12.65 -14.09
C TYR A 274 -20.01 -11.60 -14.25
N LEU A 275 -18.94 -11.92 -14.98
CA LEU A 275 -17.82 -11.02 -15.22
C LEU A 275 -18.22 -9.82 -16.09
N ASP A 276 -19.00 -10.05 -17.15
CA ASP A 276 -19.47 -8.99 -18.06
C ASP A 276 -20.40 -7.98 -17.35
N LYS A 277 -21.07 -8.40 -16.27
CA LYS A 277 -21.83 -7.52 -15.37
C LYS A 277 -20.97 -6.78 -14.33
N GLY A 278 -19.65 -6.85 -14.44
CA GLY A 278 -18.72 -6.18 -13.53
C GLY A 278 -18.42 -7.00 -12.27
N GLY A 279 -18.55 -8.32 -12.35
CA GLY A 279 -18.16 -9.23 -11.28
C GLY A 279 -16.65 -9.22 -11.01
N ALA A 280 -16.27 -9.65 -9.81
CA ALA A 280 -14.87 -9.81 -9.42
C ALA A 280 -14.51 -11.29 -9.27
N ALA A 281 -13.32 -11.71 -9.74
CA ALA A 281 -12.89 -13.10 -9.63
C ALA A 281 -11.41 -13.24 -9.24
N MET A 282 -11.14 -14.25 -8.41
CA MET A 282 -9.82 -14.81 -8.17
C MET A 282 -9.71 -16.11 -8.96
N VAL A 283 -8.78 -16.16 -9.91
CA VAL A 283 -8.55 -17.34 -10.73
C VAL A 283 -7.13 -17.85 -10.45
N MET A 284 -7.03 -19.06 -9.93
CA MET A 284 -5.78 -19.74 -9.61
C MET A 284 -5.70 -20.98 -10.51
N ALA A 285 -5.03 -20.84 -11.64
CA ALA A 285 -5.04 -21.81 -12.74
C ALA A 285 -3.74 -22.59 -12.81
N ASP A 286 -3.79 -23.85 -12.47
CA ASP A 286 -2.65 -24.77 -12.63
C ASP A 286 -2.73 -25.43 -14.02
N ALA A 287 -1.98 -24.93 -14.98
CA ALA A 287 -1.91 -25.56 -16.29
C ALA A 287 -1.05 -26.86 -16.30
N VAL A 288 -0.44 -27.18 -15.17
CA VAL A 288 0.25 -28.45 -14.91
C VAL A 288 -0.33 -29.11 -13.65
N SER A 289 -0.24 -30.43 -13.57
CA SER A 289 -0.63 -31.22 -12.40
C SER A 289 0.59 -31.97 -11.89
N ILE A 290 0.79 -31.97 -10.57
CA ILE A 290 1.90 -32.66 -9.91
C ILE A 290 1.41 -33.86 -9.11
N ASP A 291 2.09 -34.95 -9.23
CA ASP A 291 2.01 -36.09 -8.31
C ASP A 291 3.06 -35.89 -7.22
N GLU A 292 2.61 -35.51 -6.01
CA GLU A 292 3.51 -35.16 -4.90
C GLU A 292 4.37 -36.35 -4.42
N GLN A 293 3.99 -37.59 -4.70
CA GLN A 293 4.76 -38.77 -4.28
C GLN A 293 5.92 -39.04 -5.22
N THR A 294 5.71 -38.87 -6.51
CA THR A 294 6.73 -39.14 -7.55
C THR A 294 7.38 -37.87 -8.08
N LEU A 295 6.86 -36.72 -7.72
CA LEU A 295 7.18 -35.38 -8.26
C LEU A 295 7.05 -35.35 -9.81
N PHE A 296 6.21 -36.19 -10.36
CA PHE A 296 5.96 -36.20 -11.80
C PHE A 296 4.98 -35.10 -12.16
N ILE A 297 5.41 -34.21 -13.04
CA ILE A 297 4.58 -33.11 -13.58
C ILE A 297 4.00 -33.57 -14.91
N SER A 298 2.68 -33.46 -15.04
CA SER A 298 1.93 -33.70 -16.26
C SER A 298 1.14 -32.47 -16.69
N GLU A 299 0.73 -32.43 -17.95
CA GLU A 299 -0.20 -31.37 -18.37
C GLU A 299 -1.56 -31.53 -17.67
N SER A 300 -2.09 -30.44 -17.18
CA SER A 300 -3.43 -30.39 -16.59
C SER A 300 -4.52 -30.54 -17.66
N LYS A 301 -5.68 -31.07 -17.25
CA LYS A 301 -6.88 -31.18 -18.10
C LYS A 301 -7.83 -30.00 -17.92
N GLU A 302 -7.46 -29.02 -17.13
CA GLU A 302 -8.29 -27.85 -16.85
C GLU A 302 -8.65 -27.07 -18.13
N THR A 303 -9.79 -26.39 -18.10
CA THR A 303 -10.29 -25.58 -19.20
C THR A 303 -10.33 -24.08 -18.89
N ILE A 304 -9.88 -23.69 -17.70
CA ILE A 304 -9.85 -22.28 -17.25
C ILE A 304 -8.88 -21.49 -18.11
N SER A 305 -7.71 -22.05 -18.42
CA SER A 305 -6.68 -21.40 -19.26
C SER A 305 -7.21 -21.00 -20.64
N ASP A 306 -8.06 -21.82 -21.25
CA ASP A 306 -8.69 -21.48 -22.54
C ASP A 306 -9.73 -20.37 -22.39
N PHE A 307 -10.49 -20.37 -21.29
CA PHE A 307 -11.45 -19.33 -20.98
C PHE A 307 -10.78 -17.96 -20.74
N LEU A 308 -9.62 -17.95 -20.08
CA LEU A 308 -8.87 -16.72 -19.78
C LEU A 308 -8.33 -16.01 -21.04
N LYS A 309 -8.13 -16.73 -22.15
CA LYS A 309 -7.72 -16.13 -23.44
C LYS A 309 -8.72 -15.08 -23.91
N GLU A 310 -10.01 -15.24 -23.60
CA GLU A 310 -11.03 -14.24 -23.92
C GLU A 310 -10.79 -12.90 -23.19
N TYR A 311 -10.03 -12.89 -22.09
CA TYR A 311 -9.69 -11.70 -21.31
C TYR A 311 -8.25 -11.23 -21.53
N GLY A 312 -7.59 -11.77 -22.56
CA GLY A 312 -6.23 -11.39 -22.94
C GLY A 312 -5.14 -11.97 -22.05
N VAL A 313 -5.41 -13.09 -21.37
CA VAL A 313 -4.41 -13.83 -20.59
C VAL A 313 -4.40 -15.28 -21.03
N SER A 314 -3.21 -15.83 -21.31
CA SER A 314 -3.00 -17.25 -21.52
C SER A 314 -2.09 -17.84 -20.45
N VAL A 315 -2.37 -19.06 -20.05
CA VAL A 315 -1.56 -19.83 -19.11
C VAL A 315 -0.88 -20.95 -19.90
N ASP A 316 0.44 -21.00 -19.86
CA ASP A 316 1.18 -22.04 -20.58
C ASP A 316 1.19 -23.34 -19.79
N ARG A 317 1.12 -24.47 -20.52
CA ARG A 317 1.23 -25.83 -19.94
C ARG A 317 2.69 -26.20 -19.67
N LYS A 318 3.35 -25.31 -18.94
CA LYS A 318 4.75 -25.41 -18.52
C LYS A 318 4.84 -25.13 -17.04
N VAL A 319 5.93 -25.56 -16.43
CA VAL A 319 6.22 -25.23 -15.03
C VAL A 319 7.34 -24.21 -14.97
N LEU A 320 7.13 -23.17 -14.16
CA LEU A 320 8.14 -22.16 -13.84
C LEU A 320 9.23 -22.76 -12.95
N TYR A 321 10.45 -22.30 -13.17
CA TYR A 321 11.55 -22.49 -12.23
C TYR A 321 12.38 -21.20 -12.11
N ASP A 322 13.11 -21.07 -11.02
CA ASP A 322 14.08 -19.99 -10.85
C ASP A 322 15.34 -20.55 -10.20
N LEU A 323 16.48 -20.44 -10.89
CA LEU A 323 17.73 -21.06 -10.45
C LEU A 323 18.40 -20.35 -9.27
N LYS A 324 18.01 -19.09 -8.99
CA LYS A 324 18.61 -18.29 -7.91
C LYS A 324 17.60 -17.85 -6.87
N SER A 325 16.34 -17.66 -7.26
CA SER A 325 15.28 -17.22 -6.38
C SER A 325 14.26 -18.34 -6.20
N ASN A 326 14.57 -19.25 -5.30
CA ASN A 326 13.76 -20.43 -5.00
C ASN A 326 13.81 -20.78 -3.53
N GLU A 327 12.91 -21.65 -3.10
CA GLU A 327 12.90 -22.17 -1.74
C GLU A 327 13.88 -23.32 -1.57
N THR A 328 14.30 -23.50 -0.31
CA THR A 328 15.09 -24.66 0.12
C THR A 328 14.16 -25.64 0.80
N ILE A 329 13.96 -26.79 0.17
CA ILE A 329 13.09 -27.82 0.71
C ILE A 329 13.88 -28.95 1.36
N ARG A 330 13.21 -29.63 2.29
CA ARG A 330 13.75 -30.84 2.91
C ARG A 330 13.42 -32.04 2.02
N PHE A 331 14.44 -32.74 1.58
CA PHE A 331 14.33 -33.93 0.73
C PHE A 331 14.82 -35.17 1.47
N GLY A 332 14.05 -36.28 1.40
CA GLY A 332 14.35 -37.57 2.00
C GLY A 332 13.52 -37.88 3.25
N ASP A 333 13.05 -39.12 3.32
CA ASP A 333 12.32 -39.68 4.45
C ASP A 333 13.29 -40.44 5.38
N GLY A 334 13.33 -40.08 6.65
CA GLY A 334 14.08 -40.79 7.66
C GLY A 334 15.16 -39.95 8.38
N PRO A 335 16.13 -40.61 9.03
CA PRO A 335 17.13 -39.94 9.86
C PRO A 335 18.14 -39.10 9.05
N ILE A 336 18.18 -39.26 7.73
CA ILE A 336 19.05 -38.48 6.83
C ILE A 336 18.12 -37.73 5.88
N SER A 337 18.01 -36.42 6.08
CA SER A 337 17.32 -35.51 5.16
C SER A 337 18.27 -34.42 4.70
N TYR A 338 18.16 -34.00 3.46
CA TYR A 338 18.97 -32.96 2.86
C TYR A 338 18.12 -31.71 2.66
N LEU A 339 18.69 -30.55 2.96
CA LEU A 339 18.12 -29.26 2.58
C LEU A 339 18.70 -28.89 1.22
N LEU A 340 17.86 -28.85 0.20
CA LEU A 340 18.26 -28.58 -1.18
C LEU A 340 17.48 -27.41 -1.75
N PRO A 341 18.15 -26.48 -2.47
CA PRO A 341 17.44 -25.49 -3.28
C PRO A 341 16.54 -26.23 -4.29
N TYR A 342 15.28 -25.78 -4.39
CA TYR A 342 14.32 -26.41 -5.26
C TYR A 342 13.74 -25.39 -6.27
N PRO A 343 14.33 -25.29 -7.47
CA PRO A 343 13.98 -24.25 -8.44
C PRO A 343 12.51 -24.19 -8.85
N PHE A 344 11.77 -25.29 -8.77
CA PHE A 344 10.34 -25.37 -9.10
C PHE A 344 9.43 -24.77 -8.00
N TRP A 345 9.97 -24.46 -6.82
CA TRP A 345 9.31 -23.59 -5.83
C TRP A 345 9.90 -22.20 -5.97
N ALA A 346 9.51 -21.54 -7.03
CA ALA A 346 10.04 -20.23 -7.37
C ALA A 346 9.57 -19.17 -6.40
N ARG A 347 10.52 -18.37 -5.89
CA ARG A 347 10.22 -17.13 -5.18
C ARG A 347 10.16 -16.01 -6.20
N VAL A 348 8.95 -15.56 -6.49
CA VAL A 348 8.65 -14.53 -7.49
C VAL A 348 8.56 -13.14 -6.85
N PHE A 349 8.91 -12.11 -7.60
CA PHE A 349 9.03 -10.73 -7.13
C PHE A 349 7.85 -9.89 -7.60
N ALA A 350 7.35 -9.03 -6.72
CA ALA A 350 6.38 -8.02 -7.09
C ALA A 350 6.98 -7.03 -8.10
N VAL A 351 6.28 -6.82 -9.20
CA VAL A 351 6.68 -5.84 -10.24
C VAL A 351 6.58 -4.41 -9.68
N ASN A 352 5.52 -4.15 -8.91
CA ASN A 352 5.33 -2.89 -8.22
C ASN A 352 4.55 -3.12 -6.92
N ASN A 353 5.27 -3.16 -5.79
CA ASN A 353 4.69 -3.39 -4.47
C ASN A 353 3.94 -2.17 -3.88
N LYS A 354 3.70 -1.14 -4.67
CA LYS A 354 2.99 0.10 -4.28
C LYS A 354 1.57 0.16 -4.83
N VAL A 355 1.14 -0.85 -5.56
CA VAL A 355 -0.20 -0.92 -6.16
C VAL A 355 -0.97 -2.13 -5.64
N PRO A 356 -2.30 -2.02 -5.44
CA PRO A 356 -3.13 -3.19 -5.16
C PRO A 356 -3.11 -4.17 -6.35
N PRO A 357 -3.23 -5.45 -6.09
CA PRO A 357 -3.38 -6.14 -4.82
C PRO A 357 -2.06 -6.54 -4.12
N VAL A 358 -0.90 -6.05 -4.57
CA VAL A 358 0.43 -6.44 -4.06
C VAL A 358 1.05 -5.40 -3.12
N LEU A 359 0.22 -4.56 -2.50
CA LEU A 359 0.69 -3.49 -1.64
C LEU A 359 1.55 -4.00 -0.48
N LYS A 360 2.79 -3.46 -0.36
CA LYS A 360 3.80 -3.85 0.65
C LYS A 360 4.27 -5.31 0.57
N ILE A 361 3.91 -6.04 -0.47
CA ILE A 361 4.37 -7.41 -0.70
C ILE A 361 5.54 -7.36 -1.67
N ASN A 362 6.65 -7.95 -1.30
CA ASN A 362 7.85 -7.95 -2.13
C ASN A 362 7.99 -9.24 -2.92
N THR A 363 7.74 -10.37 -2.26
CA THR A 363 7.90 -11.70 -2.86
C THR A 363 6.79 -12.62 -2.39
N ILE A 364 6.50 -13.65 -3.19
CA ILE A 364 5.71 -14.81 -2.78
C ILE A 364 6.38 -16.08 -3.28
N VAL A 365 6.08 -17.21 -2.66
CA VAL A 365 6.55 -18.53 -3.09
C VAL A 365 5.44 -19.22 -3.85
N MET A 366 5.75 -19.72 -5.03
CA MET A 366 4.81 -20.40 -5.91
C MET A 366 5.31 -21.80 -6.25
N PRO A 367 4.71 -22.84 -5.64
CA PRO A 367 5.02 -24.23 -5.96
C PRO A 367 4.50 -24.60 -7.34
N TRP A 368 5.39 -25.03 -8.23
CA TRP A 368 5.08 -25.56 -9.58
C TRP A 368 4.18 -24.66 -10.44
N ALA A 369 4.30 -23.36 -10.30
CA ALA A 369 3.49 -22.38 -11.02
C ALA A 369 3.64 -22.50 -12.55
N SER A 370 2.61 -22.13 -13.27
CA SER A 370 2.60 -21.98 -14.72
C SER A 370 2.83 -20.54 -15.16
N PRO A 371 3.60 -20.28 -16.23
CA PRO A 371 3.81 -18.93 -16.74
C PRO A 371 2.56 -18.36 -17.40
N LEU A 372 2.37 -17.07 -17.21
CA LEU A 372 1.28 -16.29 -17.82
C LEU A 372 1.81 -15.40 -18.95
N HIS A 373 1.04 -15.31 -20.02
CA HIS A 373 1.26 -14.35 -21.10
C HIS A 373 0.06 -13.42 -21.25
N THR A 374 0.32 -12.16 -21.59
CA THR A 374 -0.70 -11.14 -21.77
C THR A 374 -0.80 -10.73 -23.23
N ASP A 375 -2.02 -10.64 -23.77
CA ASP A 375 -2.29 -10.14 -25.11
C ASP A 375 -2.89 -8.72 -25.02
N ALA A 376 -2.04 -7.73 -25.34
CA ALA A 376 -2.42 -6.34 -25.30
C ALA A 376 -3.53 -5.96 -26.31
N ASN A 377 -3.62 -6.69 -27.45
CA ASN A 377 -4.65 -6.41 -28.45
C ASN A 377 -6.03 -6.81 -27.94
N VAL A 378 -6.15 -8.04 -27.40
CA VAL A 378 -7.41 -8.53 -26.80
C VAL A 378 -7.82 -7.63 -25.63
N ALA A 379 -6.86 -7.24 -24.79
CA ALA A 379 -7.12 -6.33 -23.67
C ALA A 379 -7.68 -4.98 -24.16
N GLN A 380 -7.05 -4.39 -25.17
CA GLN A 380 -7.48 -3.10 -25.73
C GLN A 380 -8.86 -3.19 -26.39
N GLU A 381 -9.13 -4.23 -27.16
CA GLU A 381 -10.43 -4.45 -27.81
C GLU A 381 -11.58 -4.55 -26.80
N LYS A 382 -11.34 -5.14 -25.64
CA LYS A 382 -12.32 -5.30 -24.55
C LYS A 382 -12.31 -4.15 -23.53
N GLY A 383 -11.46 -3.13 -23.70
CA GLY A 383 -11.31 -2.04 -22.73
C GLY A 383 -10.79 -2.51 -21.38
N LEU A 384 -9.93 -3.52 -21.37
CA LEU A 384 -9.31 -4.08 -20.17
C LEU A 384 -7.92 -3.48 -19.95
N THR A 385 -7.56 -3.29 -18.69
CA THR A 385 -6.20 -2.94 -18.27
C THR A 385 -5.61 -4.15 -17.55
N ILE A 386 -4.57 -4.74 -18.11
CA ILE A 386 -3.84 -5.86 -17.52
C ILE A 386 -2.57 -5.32 -16.87
N THR A 387 -2.35 -5.68 -15.61
CA THR A 387 -1.15 -5.30 -14.85
C THR A 387 -0.46 -6.56 -14.34
N GLU A 388 0.82 -6.69 -14.64
CA GLU A 388 1.63 -7.79 -14.13
C GLU A 388 1.94 -7.56 -12.66
N LEU A 389 1.69 -8.56 -11.83
CA LEU A 389 1.83 -8.50 -10.38
C LEU A 389 3.15 -9.10 -9.90
N PHE A 390 3.45 -10.33 -10.33
CA PHE A 390 4.64 -11.06 -9.91
C PHE A 390 5.39 -11.65 -11.10
N LYS A 391 6.72 -11.66 -10.99
CA LYS A 391 7.63 -12.22 -12.00
C LYS A 391 8.78 -12.99 -11.37
N THR A 392 9.32 -13.96 -12.10
CA THR A 392 10.59 -14.61 -11.76
C THR A 392 11.76 -13.64 -11.87
N SER A 393 12.93 -14.03 -11.36
CA SER A 393 14.17 -13.32 -11.63
C SER A 393 14.64 -13.53 -13.09
N LYS A 394 15.71 -12.84 -13.48
CA LYS A 394 16.35 -13.05 -14.80
C LYS A 394 16.95 -14.45 -14.97
N ASP A 395 17.19 -15.16 -13.87
CA ASP A 395 17.68 -16.53 -13.84
C ASP A 395 16.50 -17.55 -13.78
N GLY A 396 15.28 -17.09 -14.05
CA GLY A 396 14.07 -17.88 -14.18
C GLY A 396 13.94 -18.52 -15.56
N GLY A 397 13.00 -19.45 -15.68
CA GLY A 397 12.67 -20.11 -16.93
C GLY A 397 11.38 -20.90 -16.81
N ALA A 398 10.99 -21.56 -17.90
CA ALA A 398 9.84 -22.46 -17.93
C ALA A 398 10.21 -23.75 -18.65
N GLN A 399 9.74 -24.88 -18.14
CA GLN A 399 9.97 -26.20 -18.67
C GLN A 399 8.65 -26.85 -19.05
N ASP A 400 8.62 -27.55 -20.21
CA ASP A 400 7.46 -28.31 -20.64
C ASP A 400 7.16 -29.46 -19.65
N ALA A 401 5.88 -29.76 -19.46
CA ALA A 401 5.44 -30.86 -18.60
C ALA A 401 5.93 -32.26 -19.08
N ASN A 402 5.53 -33.29 -18.37
CA ASN A 402 5.85 -34.70 -18.59
C ASN A 402 7.29 -35.09 -18.21
N PHE A 403 7.70 -34.69 -17.03
CA PHE A 403 8.98 -35.07 -16.42
C PHE A 403 8.84 -35.15 -14.89
N ALA A 404 9.81 -35.79 -14.22
CA ALA A 404 9.90 -35.76 -12.77
C ALA A 404 10.68 -34.53 -12.31
N ALA A 405 10.05 -33.65 -11.52
CA ALA A 405 10.63 -32.40 -11.01
C ALA A 405 11.56 -32.68 -9.80
N LEU A 406 12.62 -33.41 -10.02
CA LEU A 406 13.57 -33.74 -8.95
C LEU A 406 14.51 -32.56 -8.67
N PRO A 407 15.01 -32.40 -7.42
CA PRO A 407 16.01 -31.37 -7.09
C PRO A 407 17.31 -31.50 -7.89
N SER A 408 17.60 -32.72 -8.43
CA SER A 408 18.78 -33.03 -9.24
C SER A 408 18.62 -32.73 -10.71
N ASN A 409 17.50 -32.18 -11.17
CA ASN A 409 17.27 -31.90 -12.59
C ASN A 409 18.32 -30.93 -13.14
N GLU A 410 18.75 -31.19 -14.35
CA GLU A 410 19.57 -30.24 -15.11
C GLU A 410 18.69 -29.24 -15.82
N PHE A 411 19.03 -27.97 -15.70
CA PHE A 411 18.28 -26.87 -16.31
C PHE A 411 19.08 -26.29 -17.48
N SER A 412 18.41 -26.09 -18.62
CA SER A 412 19.02 -25.37 -19.72
C SER A 412 19.19 -23.90 -19.37
N LYS A 413 20.42 -23.39 -19.58
CA LYS A 413 20.71 -21.96 -19.38
C LYS A 413 20.46 -21.12 -20.63
N ASP A 414 20.13 -21.75 -21.76
CA ASP A 414 19.99 -21.05 -23.04
C ASP A 414 18.67 -20.31 -23.20
N HIS A 415 17.68 -20.57 -22.32
CA HIS A 415 16.33 -20.00 -22.35
C HIS A 415 15.92 -19.36 -21.01
N LEU A 416 16.90 -18.87 -20.23
CA LEU A 416 16.61 -18.15 -19.01
C LEU A 416 16.02 -16.76 -19.34
N GLY A 417 15.05 -16.35 -18.56
CA GLY A 417 14.40 -15.05 -18.69
C GLY A 417 13.33 -14.81 -17.64
N VAL A 418 12.86 -13.59 -17.61
CA VAL A 418 11.80 -13.18 -16.69
C VAL A 418 10.45 -13.68 -17.21
N SER A 419 9.72 -14.43 -16.41
CA SER A 419 8.38 -14.93 -16.70
C SER A 419 7.35 -14.36 -15.74
N THR A 420 6.16 -14.03 -16.23
CA THR A 420 5.06 -13.53 -15.41
C THR A 420 4.35 -14.69 -14.73
N ALA A 421 4.10 -14.58 -13.43
CA ALA A 421 3.46 -15.62 -12.61
C ALA A 421 2.06 -15.22 -12.11
N ALA A 422 1.77 -13.91 -12.03
CA ALA A 422 0.45 -13.42 -11.67
C ALA A 422 0.16 -12.07 -12.34
N VAL A 423 -1.13 -11.83 -12.64
CA VAL A 423 -1.61 -10.58 -13.23
C VAL A 423 -2.92 -10.13 -12.58
N SER A 424 -3.24 -8.84 -12.66
CA SER A 424 -4.56 -8.32 -12.39
C SER A 424 -5.18 -7.72 -13.64
N ILE A 425 -6.50 -7.81 -13.77
CA ILE A 425 -7.29 -7.21 -14.85
C ILE A 425 -8.32 -6.28 -14.24
N VAL A 426 -8.43 -5.08 -14.81
CA VAL A 426 -9.48 -4.10 -14.49
C VAL A 426 -10.19 -3.72 -15.77
N GLY A 427 -11.50 -3.88 -15.81
CA GLY A 427 -12.35 -3.47 -16.91
C GLY A 427 -12.86 -2.04 -16.74
N GLN A 428 -13.28 -1.42 -17.83
CA GLN A 428 -14.03 -0.17 -17.77
C GLN A 428 -15.38 -0.43 -17.09
N LYS A 429 -15.91 0.60 -16.41
CA LYS A 429 -17.20 0.48 -15.76
C LYS A 429 -18.26 0.19 -16.82
N PRO A 430 -19.01 -0.91 -16.70
CA PRO A 430 -20.05 -1.24 -17.67
C PRO A 430 -21.18 -0.19 -17.68
N ALA A 431 -22.00 -0.21 -18.73
CA ALA A 431 -23.15 0.67 -18.88
C ALA A 431 -24.14 0.58 -17.70
N GLU A 432 -25.05 1.56 -17.59
CA GLU A 432 -26.03 1.70 -16.51
C GLU A 432 -26.64 0.37 -16.02
N GLY A 433 -26.48 0.09 -14.71
CA GLY A 433 -27.02 -1.09 -14.04
C GLY A 433 -26.00 -2.14 -13.59
N ALA A 434 -24.72 -2.00 -13.92
CA ALA A 434 -23.69 -2.91 -13.44
C ALA A 434 -23.20 -2.57 -12.02
N GLN A 435 -22.85 -3.60 -11.26
CA GLN A 435 -22.47 -3.46 -9.85
C GLN A 435 -21.08 -2.84 -9.64
N GLY A 436 -20.23 -2.70 -10.68
CA GLY A 436 -18.88 -2.16 -10.61
C GLY A 436 -18.08 -2.38 -11.88
N ALA A 437 -16.80 -2.06 -11.86
CA ALA A 437 -15.86 -2.46 -12.90
C ALA A 437 -15.44 -3.91 -12.70
N LEU A 438 -15.32 -4.68 -13.79
CA LEU A 438 -14.74 -6.02 -13.76
C LEU A 438 -13.38 -5.98 -13.11
N ARG A 439 -13.11 -6.89 -12.20
CA ARG A 439 -11.79 -7.10 -11.59
C ARG A 439 -11.45 -8.57 -11.54
N MET A 440 -10.25 -8.92 -11.98
CA MET A 440 -9.74 -10.27 -11.80
C MET A 440 -8.31 -10.22 -11.27
N VAL A 441 -7.97 -11.19 -10.45
CA VAL A 441 -6.59 -11.58 -10.16
C VAL A 441 -6.40 -12.98 -10.71
N ILE A 442 -5.41 -13.16 -11.55
CA ILE A 442 -5.07 -14.45 -12.17
C ILE A 442 -3.68 -14.83 -11.70
N VAL A 443 -3.56 -16.01 -11.12
CA VAL A 443 -2.32 -16.59 -10.62
C VAL A 443 -2.11 -17.93 -11.31
N GLY A 444 -0.90 -18.16 -11.79
CA GLY A 444 -0.52 -19.41 -12.47
C GLY A 444 -0.24 -20.58 -11.52
N ASP A 445 -0.84 -20.54 -10.32
CA ASP A 445 -0.63 -21.55 -9.27
C ASP A 445 -1.83 -21.52 -8.32
N SER A 446 -2.37 -22.68 -7.98
CA SER A 446 -3.41 -22.80 -6.96
C SER A 446 -2.89 -23.34 -5.64
N ASP A 447 -1.64 -23.78 -5.59
CA ASP A 447 -1.03 -24.40 -4.41
C ASP A 447 -0.48 -23.39 -3.41
N PHE A 448 -0.12 -22.18 -3.85
CA PHE A 448 0.53 -21.18 -3.01
C PHE A 448 -0.28 -20.75 -1.76
N LEU A 449 -1.61 -20.94 -1.75
CA LEU A 449 -2.51 -20.69 -0.61
C LEU A 449 -3.00 -21.99 0.07
N SER A 450 -2.62 -23.16 -0.46
CA SER A 450 -3.06 -24.43 0.12
C SER A 450 -2.39 -24.70 1.47
N ASP A 451 -3.04 -25.51 2.29
CA ASP A 451 -2.60 -25.80 3.66
C ASP A 451 -1.21 -26.45 3.70
N ASN A 452 -0.80 -27.15 2.63
CA ASN A 452 0.51 -27.78 2.53
C ASN A 452 1.64 -26.76 2.35
N TYR A 453 1.36 -25.60 1.73
CA TYR A 453 2.41 -24.67 1.27
C TYR A 453 2.29 -23.25 1.83
N ILE A 454 1.13 -22.86 2.36
CA ILE A 454 0.90 -21.49 2.86
C ILE A 454 1.84 -21.12 4.03
N SER A 455 2.29 -22.11 4.79
CA SER A 455 3.22 -21.92 5.92
C SER A 455 4.66 -21.63 5.47
N GLU A 456 5.01 -21.95 4.23
CA GLU A 456 6.34 -21.73 3.68
C GLU A 456 6.65 -20.24 3.46
N SER A 457 5.61 -19.42 3.33
CA SER A 457 5.78 -17.96 3.21
C SER A 457 4.61 -17.21 3.83
N ALA A 458 4.87 -16.44 4.89
CA ALA A 458 3.87 -15.53 5.47
C ALA A 458 3.37 -14.47 4.45
N GLU A 459 4.15 -14.17 3.43
CA GLU A 459 3.80 -13.23 2.37
C GLU A 459 2.74 -13.82 1.42
N ASN A 460 2.65 -15.15 1.27
CA ASN A 460 1.60 -15.82 0.52
C ASN A 460 0.22 -15.55 1.13
N LEU A 461 0.09 -15.74 2.45
CA LEU A 461 -1.14 -15.41 3.17
C LEU A 461 -1.48 -13.92 3.03
N SER A 462 -0.49 -13.06 3.19
CA SER A 462 -0.65 -11.61 3.06
C SER A 462 -1.15 -11.23 1.65
N PHE A 463 -0.58 -11.80 0.60
CA PHE A 463 -1.02 -11.57 -0.77
C PHE A 463 -2.45 -12.07 -1.01
N GLY A 464 -2.77 -13.26 -0.53
CA GLY A 464 -4.14 -13.80 -0.63
C GLY A 464 -5.15 -12.84 0.01
N MET A 465 -4.91 -12.41 1.26
CA MET A 465 -5.80 -11.50 1.97
C MET A 465 -5.92 -10.14 1.27
N GLU A 466 -4.81 -9.59 0.77
CA GLU A 466 -4.80 -8.34 0.03
C GLU A 466 -5.55 -8.44 -1.32
N ALA A 467 -5.36 -9.54 -2.05
CA ALA A 467 -6.04 -9.78 -3.32
C ALA A 467 -7.56 -9.85 -3.14
N PHE A 468 -8.04 -10.62 -2.14
CA PHE A 468 -9.48 -10.71 -1.85
C PHE A 468 -10.04 -9.40 -1.31
N SER A 469 -9.29 -8.69 -0.49
CA SER A 469 -9.66 -7.35 -0.03
C SER A 469 -9.84 -6.39 -1.22
N TRP A 470 -8.92 -6.41 -2.17
CA TRP A 470 -9.01 -5.59 -3.38
C TRP A 470 -10.16 -6.00 -4.32
N LEU A 471 -10.37 -7.31 -4.52
CA LEU A 471 -11.47 -7.82 -5.34
C LEU A 471 -12.84 -7.49 -4.74
N GLY A 472 -12.97 -7.64 -3.42
CA GLY A 472 -14.21 -7.35 -2.70
C GLY A 472 -14.47 -5.86 -2.44
N GLN A 473 -13.55 -4.94 -2.76
CA GLN A 473 -13.68 -3.52 -2.45
C GLN A 473 -14.67 -2.81 -3.38
N GLU A 474 -15.35 -1.85 -2.78
CA GLU A 474 -16.00 -0.79 -3.54
C GLU A 474 -14.94 0.12 -4.18
N ASP A 475 -15.22 0.68 -5.35
CA ASP A 475 -14.32 1.60 -6.07
C ASP A 475 -13.83 2.78 -5.20
N SER A 476 -14.64 3.16 -4.22
CA SER A 476 -14.32 4.23 -3.26
C SER A 476 -13.12 3.90 -2.36
N LEU A 477 -12.99 2.67 -1.86
CA LEU A 477 -11.86 2.27 -1.01
C LEU A 477 -10.58 2.04 -1.82
N ALA A 478 -10.70 1.57 -3.05
CA ALA A 478 -9.56 1.43 -3.95
C ALA A 478 -8.87 2.78 -4.21
N SER A 479 -9.64 3.87 -4.33
CA SER A 479 -9.09 5.22 -4.54
C SER A 479 -8.30 5.75 -3.33
N ILE A 480 -8.64 5.33 -2.11
CA ILE A 480 -7.90 5.69 -0.88
C ILE A 480 -6.51 5.03 -0.89
N ARG A 481 -6.45 3.77 -1.31
CA ARG A 481 -5.21 3.00 -1.40
C ARG A 481 -4.22 3.58 -2.39
N LEU A 482 -4.69 4.03 -3.54
CA LEU A 482 -3.86 4.64 -4.59
C LEU A 482 -3.21 5.97 -4.14
N LYS A 483 -3.75 6.61 -3.10
CA LYS A 483 -3.21 7.84 -2.51
C LYS A 483 -1.99 7.61 -1.62
N GLN A 484 -1.72 6.36 -1.23
CA GLN A 484 -0.60 6.06 -0.34
C GLN A 484 0.74 6.47 -0.93
N ALA A 485 1.62 6.91 -0.06
CA ALA A 485 2.92 7.45 -0.44
C ALA A 485 3.73 6.48 -1.28
N VAL A 486 3.93 6.83 -2.51
CA VAL A 486 4.99 6.23 -3.31
C VAL A 486 6.31 6.77 -2.74
N GLU A 487 7.04 5.97 -1.97
CA GLU A 487 8.42 6.30 -1.66
C GLU A 487 9.19 6.47 -2.97
N ARG A 488 9.47 7.71 -3.33
CA ARG A 488 10.25 8.03 -4.52
C ARG A 488 11.71 7.94 -4.16
N ASN A 489 12.24 6.74 -4.19
CA ASN A 489 13.68 6.56 -4.15
C ASN A 489 14.27 7.17 -5.42
N LEU A 490 15.26 8.03 -5.27
CA LEU A 490 16.02 8.54 -6.41
C LEU A 490 16.82 7.38 -6.97
N PHE A 491 16.40 6.89 -8.14
CA PHE A 491 17.18 5.92 -8.89
C PHE A 491 18.13 6.66 -9.84
N PHE A 492 19.42 6.42 -9.67
CA PHE A 492 20.44 6.89 -10.59
C PHE A 492 20.90 5.73 -11.45
N GLU A 493 20.81 5.87 -12.76
CA GLU A 493 21.29 4.85 -13.70
C GLU A 493 22.82 4.71 -13.68
N ASN A 494 23.52 5.76 -13.26
CA ASN A 494 24.97 5.76 -13.12
C ASN A 494 25.46 6.74 -12.04
N SER A 495 26.67 6.54 -11.57
CA SER A 495 27.32 7.37 -10.55
C SER A 495 27.50 8.83 -10.98
N SER A 496 27.57 9.12 -12.29
CA SER A 496 27.71 10.48 -12.82
C SER A 496 26.45 11.30 -12.59
N GLN A 497 25.25 10.70 -12.73
CA GLN A 497 23.98 11.38 -12.44
C GLN A 497 23.86 11.71 -10.94
N MET A 498 24.25 10.77 -10.06
CA MET A 498 24.28 11.00 -8.62
C MET A 498 25.19 12.18 -8.26
N SER A 499 26.41 12.19 -8.79
CA SER A 499 27.37 13.27 -8.58
C SER A 499 26.87 14.61 -9.14
N MET A 500 26.20 14.61 -10.31
CA MET A 500 25.64 15.83 -10.91
C MET A 500 24.57 16.47 -10.03
N VAL A 501 23.70 15.66 -9.42
CA VAL A 501 22.66 16.14 -8.48
C VAL A 501 23.30 16.65 -7.19
N GLU A 502 24.27 15.94 -6.64
CA GLU A 502 24.97 16.32 -5.40
C GLU A 502 25.74 17.65 -5.57
N TYR A 503 26.61 17.73 -6.56
CA TYR A 503 27.39 18.96 -6.83
C TYR A 503 26.54 20.09 -7.36
N GLY A 504 25.47 19.78 -8.13
CA GLY A 504 24.51 20.78 -8.60
C GLY A 504 23.80 21.48 -7.45
N ASN A 505 23.34 20.74 -6.44
CA ASN A 505 22.73 21.31 -5.24
C ASN A 505 23.73 22.16 -4.43
N MET A 506 24.98 21.70 -4.26
CA MET A 506 26.02 22.49 -3.58
C MET A 506 26.34 23.80 -4.34
N ALA A 507 26.42 23.72 -5.67
CA ALA A 507 26.67 24.90 -6.50
C ALA A 507 25.51 25.91 -6.42
N LEU A 508 24.27 25.45 -6.33
CA LEU A 508 23.06 26.29 -6.27
C LEU A 508 23.04 27.17 -5.00
N ILE A 509 23.48 26.59 -3.86
CA ILE A 509 23.61 27.31 -2.58
C ILE A 509 24.60 28.49 -2.69
N LEU A 510 25.68 28.34 -3.45
CA LEU A 510 26.68 29.39 -3.66
C LEU A 510 26.27 30.37 -4.75
N LEU A 511 25.60 29.92 -5.81
CA LEU A 511 25.18 30.73 -6.93
C LEU A 511 24.12 31.78 -6.56
N ILE A 512 23.15 31.45 -5.72
CA ILE A 512 22.05 32.35 -5.32
C ILE A 512 22.61 33.65 -4.67
N PRO A 513 23.44 33.56 -3.59
CA PRO A 513 24.06 34.76 -3.02
C PRO A 513 25.03 35.47 -3.96
N GLY A 514 25.76 34.69 -4.80
CA GLY A 514 26.71 35.23 -5.79
C GLY A 514 26.02 36.09 -6.85
N VAL A 515 24.93 35.58 -7.44
CA VAL A 515 24.12 36.33 -8.41
C VAL A 515 23.47 37.55 -7.75
N GLY A 516 22.91 37.39 -6.53
CA GLY A 516 22.34 38.47 -5.75
C GLY A 516 23.39 39.60 -5.51
N GLY A 517 24.60 39.21 -5.10
CA GLY A 517 25.73 40.15 -4.93
C GLY A 517 26.13 40.85 -6.23
N ALA A 518 26.22 40.10 -7.32
CA ALA A 518 26.54 40.65 -8.63
C ALA A 518 25.50 41.67 -9.13
N VAL A 519 24.21 41.37 -8.97
CA VAL A 519 23.10 42.28 -9.30
C VAL A 519 23.18 43.56 -8.47
N VAL A 520 23.43 43.46 -7.16
CA VAL A 520 23.59 44.65 -6.29
C VAL A 520 24.80 45.48 -6.70
N LEU A 521 25.92 44.86 -7.01
CA LEU A 521 27.12 45.56 -7.49
C LEU A 521 26.88 46.25 -8.85
N TRP A 522 26.24 45.56 -9.77
CA TRP A 522 25.86 46.10 -11.07
C TRP A 522 24.92 47.29 -10.93
N ARG A 523 23.90 47.20 -10.10
CA ARG A 523 22.96 48.30 -9.79
C ARG A 523 23.68 49.50 -9.16
N ARG A 524 24.60 49.30 -8.25
CA ARG A 524 25.42 50.35 -7.64
C ARG A 524 26.33 51.03 -8.69
N ARG A 525 26.92 50.26 -9.59
CA ARG A 525 27.75 50.82 -10.70
C ARG A 525 26.91 51.63 -11.68
N SER A 526 25.72 51.16 -12.03
CA SER A 526 24.82 51.89 -12.94
C SER A 526 24.29 53.20 -12.33
N LEU A 527 23.99 53.22 -11.05
CA LEU A 527 23.57 54.44 -10.34
C LEU A 527 24.71 55.47 -10.24
N ARG A 528 25.95 55.05 -9.96
CA ARG A 528 27.12 55.93 -9.99
C ARG A 528 27.37 56.56 -11.37
N LYS A 529 27.19 55.84 -12.47
CA LYS A 529 27.31 56.40 -13.83
C LYS A 529 26.25 57.45 -14.13
N LYS A 530 25.04 57.34 -13.59
CA LYS A 530 23.98 58.36 -13.74
C LYS A 530 24.27 59.65 -12.95
N GLU A 531 24.88 59.56 -11.78
CA GLU A 531 25.28 60.75 -10.98
C GLU A 531 26.43 61.54 -11.69
N TYR A 532 27.30 60.88 -12.45
CA TYR A 532 28.37 61.55 -13.22
C TYR A 532 27.89 62.22 -14.53
N GLN A 533 26.69 61.87 -15.03
CA GLN A 533 26.12 62.49 -16.26
C GLN A 533 25.21 63.69 -15.96
N VAL A 534 24.94 63.99 -14.70
CA VAL A 534 24.09 65.11 -14.26
C VAL A 534 24.91 66.27 -13.64
N ARG A 535 26.26 66.23 -13.78
CA ARG A 535 27.13 67.38 -13.43
C ARG A 535 27.72 68.02 -14.65
#